data_886338797bbfed6d326b19947167fda9
#
_entry.id   886338797bbfed6d326b19947167fda9
#
_cell.length_a   1.000
_cell.length_b   1.000
_cell.length_c   1.000
_cell.angle_alpha   90.00
_cell.angle_beta   90.00
_cell.angle_gamma   90.00
#
_symmetry.space_group_name_H-M   'P 1'
#
loop_
_entity.id
_entity.type
_entity.pdbx_description
1 polymer ?
#
loop_
_entity_poly.entity_id
_entity_poly.type
_entity_poly.pdbx_seq_one_letter_code
_entity_poly.pdbx_strand_id
1 'polypeptide(L)'
;MQPVCSFECAIEWSKKPKAQKAYKIENKKQLIEKYPDKSKWLANAQTVVNAYVRLRDKNKPCISCGYVGDSRKWNAGHFRPQGGNQQLRFNLLNLHKQCEQCNSYKSGNLVPYRENLIKKIGLDRVEQIEANHERGNY
;
A
#
# COMPACT_ATOMS: atom_id res chain seq x y z
N MET A 1 2.60 29.19 1.48
CA MET A 1 3.16 30.52 1.13
C MET A 1 4.56 30.65 1.69
N GLN A 2 5.52 31.15 0.91
CA GLN A 2 6.83 31.49 1.46
C GLN A 2 6.70 32.76 2.34
N PRO A 3 7.31 32.80 3.54
CA PRO A 3 7.15 33.91 4.47
C PRO A 3 7.95 35.17 4.08
N VAL A 4 8.52 35.21 2.89
CA VAL A 4 9.43 36.27 2.43
C VAL A 4 9.00 36.74 1.05
N CYS A 5 9.03 38.06 0.86
CA CYS A 5 8.58 38.72 -0.38
C CYS A 5 9.74 39.21 -1.27
N SER A 6 10.98 39.29 -0.74
CA SER A 6 12.19 39.70 -1.47
C SER A 6 13.43 38.98 -0.96
N PHE A 7 14.56 39.17 -1.66
CA PHE A 7 15.86 38.61 -1.27
C PHE A 7 16.35 39.18 0.08
N GLU A 8 16.16 40.48 0.31
CA GLU A 8 16.51 41.15 1.57
C GLU A 8 15.67 40.57 2.73
N CYS A 9 14.35 40.35 2.52
CA CYS A 9 13.48 39.70 3.49
C CYS A 9 13.94 38.29 3.79
N ALA A 10 14.46 37.54 2.80
CA ALA A 10 14.99 36.19 3.00
C ALA A 10 16.26 36.22 3.89
N ILE A 11 17.15 37.18 3.70
CA ILE A 11 18.34 37.37 4.54
C ILE A 11 17.94 37.69 5.98
N GLU A 12 17.02 38.65 6.18
CA GLU A 12 16.51 38.97 7.51
C GLU A 12 15.80 37.80 8.20
N TRP A 13 15.01 37.06 7.44
CA TRP A 13 14.36 35.86 7.94
C TRP A 13 15.34 34.76 8.38
N SER A 14 16.44 34.61 7.62
CA SER A 14 17.49 33.65 7.96
C SER A 14 18.18 33.92 9.32
N LYS A 15 18.18 35.17 9.76
CA LYS A 15 18.74 35.62 11.04
C LYS A 15 17.80 35.41 12.24
N LYS A 16 16.56 34.95 12.01
CA LYS A 16 15.51 34.77 13.05
C LYS A 16 15.16 33.30 13.32
N PRO A 17 16.05 32.47 13.91
CA PRO A 17 15.85 31.03 14.03
C PRO A 17 14.61 30.63 14.86
N LYS A 18 14.26 31.45 15.88
CA LYS A 18 13.03 31.20 16.69
C LYS A 18 11.76 31.38 15.83
N ALA A 19 11.73 32.44 15.00
CA ALA A 19 10.60 32.68 14.10
C ALA A 19 10.48 31.60 13.02
N GLN A 20 11.59 31.10 12.48
CA GLN A 20 11.61 29.99 11.52
C GLN A 20 11.07 28.70 12.16
N LYS A 21 11.45 28.43 13.41
CA LYS A 21 10.95 27.26 14.13
C LYS A 21 9.45 27.35 14.38
N ALA A 22 8.95 28.51 14.81
CA ALA A 22 7.52 28.75 15.00
C ALA A 22 6.73 28.59 13.70
N TYR A 23 7.21 29.16 12.60
CA TYR A 23 6.61 29.03 11.27
C TYR A 23 6.56 27.55 10.79
N LYS A 24 7.64 26.80 10.99
CA LYS A 24 7.67 25.37 10.64
C LYS A 24 6.64 24.55 11.45
N ILE A 25 6.48 24.87 12.74
CA ILE A 25 5.49 24.20 13.61
C ILE A 25 4.08 24.54 13.14
N GLU A 26 3.79 25.81 12.87
CA GLU A 26 2.47 26.25 12.43
C GLU A 26 2.10 25.66 11.07
N ASN A 27 3.00 25.69 10.09
CA ASN A 27 2.79 25.04 8.80
C ASN A 27 2.55 23.52 8.95
N LYS A 28 3.28 22.87 9.86
CA LYS A 28 3.06 21.44 10.13
C LYS A 28 1.67 21.18 10.69
N LYS A 29 1.17 22.04 11.60
CA LYS A 29 -0.20 21.94 12.12
C LYS A 29 -1.24 22.12 11.03
N GLN A 30 -1.12 23.16 10.20
CA GLN A 30 -2.02 23.41 9.07
C GLN A 30 -2.02 22.27 8.06
N LEU A 31 -0.86 21.66 7.78
CA LEU A 31 -0.75 20.49 6.91
C LEU A 31 -1.41 19.24 7.52
N ILE A 32 -1.27 19.02 8.83
CA ILE A 32 -1.91 17.92 9.54
C ILE A 32 -3.45 18.09 9.55
N GLU A 33 -3.92 19.32 9.74
CA GLU A 33 -5.35 19.63 9.72
C GLU A 33 -5.96 19.48 8.31
N LYS A 34 -5.25 19.95 7.29
CA LYS A 34 -5.67 19.86 5.88
C LYS A 34 -5.53 18.45 5.30
N TYR A 35 -4.51 17.70 5.72
CA TYR A 35 -4.22 16.35 5.27
C TYR A 35 -4.15 15.42 6.47
N PRO A 36 -5.29 14.84 6.89
CA PRO A 36 -5.31 13.91 8.01
C PRO A 36 -4.35 12.75 7.77
N ASP A 37 -3.92 12.14 8.85
CA ASP A 37 -2.87 11.14 8.95
C ASP A 37 -2.85 10.18 7.75
N LYS A 38 -1.75 10.22 6.99
CA LYS A 38 -1.50 9.38 5.82
C LYS A 38 -1.71 7.89 6.14
N SER A 39 -1.35 7.44 7.33
CA SER A 39 -1.52 6.05 7.75
C SER A 39 -2.99 5.65 7.79
N LYS A 40 -3.84 6.54 8.28
CA LYS A 40 -5.30 6.34 8.35
C LYS A 40 -5.92 6.26 6.95
N TRP A 41 -5.48 7.13 6.03
CA TRP A 41 -5.92 7.09 4.64
C TRP A 41 -5.50 5.80 3.94
N LEU A 42 -4.25 5.36 4.14
CA LEU A 42 -3.75 4.10 3.59
C LEU A 42 -4.49 2.89 4.16
N ALA A 43 -4.85 2.90 5.45
CA ALA A 43 -5.64 1.84 6.07
C ALA A 43 -7.06 1.78 5.50
N ASN A 44 -7.71 2.94 5.33
CA ASN A 44 -9.05 3.02 4.73
C ASN A 44 -9.01 2.53 3.28
N ALA A 45 -8.05 3.00 2.47
CA ALA A 45 -7.86 2.54 1.09
C ALA A 45 -7.62 1.02 1.04
N GLN A 46 -6.81 0.47 1.95
CA GLN A 46 -6.58 -0.97 2.03
C GLN A 46 -7.86 -1.75 2.33
N THR A 47 -8.72 -1.23 3.21
CA THR A 47 -10.00 -1.87 3.52
C THR A 47 -10.90 -1.96 2.29
N VAL A 48 -11.00 -0.88 1.52
CA VAL A 48 -11.78 -0.82 0.29
C VAL A 48 -11.20 -1.76 -0.78
N VAL A 49 -9.89 -1.71 -1.01
CA VAL A 49 -9.21 -2.59 -1.99
C VAL A 49 -9.37 -4.06 -1.60
N ASN A 50 -9.24 -4.41 -0.32
CA ASN A 50 -9.43 -5.78 0.15
C ASN A 50 -10.88 -6.26 -0.06
N ALA A 51 -11.87 -5.41 0.18
CA ALA A 51 -13.28 -5.71 -0.09
C ALA A 51 -13.52 -5.93 -1.60
N TYR A 52 -12.99 -5.05 -2.43
CA TYR A 52 -13.06 -5.18 -3.88
C TYR A 52 -12.45 -6.50 -4.39
N VAL A 53 -11.24 -6.86 -3.92
CA VAL A 53 -10.57 -8.11 -4.33
C VAL A 53 -11.39 -9.33 -3.94
N ARG A 54 -11.97 -9.36 -2.73
CA ARG A 54 -12.85 -10.46 -2.31
C ARG A 54 -14.12 -10.54 -3.16
N LEU A 55 -14.68 -9.40 -3.55
CA LEU A 55 -15.86 -9.34 -4.42
C LEU A 55 -15.52 -9.78 -5.85
N ARG A 56 -14.44 -9.24 -6.44
CA ARG A 56 -13.94 -9.59 -7.79
C ARG A 56 -13.71 -11.10 -7.94
N ASP A 57 -13.13 -11.71 -6.91
CA ASP A 57 -12.75 -13.11 -6.93
C ASP A 57 -13.76 -13.99 -6.15
N LYS A 58 -15.01 -13.52 -5.91
CA LYS A 58 -16.01 -14.21 -5.08
C LYS A 58 -16.19 -15.68 -5.48
N ASN A 59 -16.33 -15.95 -6.77
CA ASN A 59 -16.59 -17.27 -7.32
C ASN A 59 -15.29 -18.05 -7.68
N LYS A 60 -14.11 -17.53 -7.29
CA LYS A 60 -12.84 -18.19 -7.56
C LYS A 60 -12.33 -18.94 -6.32
N PRO A 61 -11.56 -20.01 -6.50
CA PRO A 61 -10.93 -20.71 -5.39
C PRO A 61 -9.84 -19.84 -4.73
N CYS A 62 -9.34 -20.29 -3.58
CA CYS A 62 -8.12 -19.75 -2.97
C CYS A 62 -6.97 -19.82 -3.97
N ILE A 63 -6.33 -18.69 -4.23
CA ILE A 63 -5.24 -18.61 -5.21
C ILE A 63 -4.08 -19.56 -4.87
N SER A 64 -3.83 -19.84 -3.58
CA SER A 64 -2.72 -20.70 -3.18
C SER A 64 -3.09 -22.18 -3.13
N CYS A 65 -4.16 -22.57 -2.44
CA CYS A 65 -4.44 -23.99 -2.20
C CYS A 65 -5.65 -24.53 -2.96
N GLY A 66 -6.29 -23.72 -3.80
CA GLY A 66 -7.45 -24.16 -4.56
C GLY A 66 -8.74 -24.38 -3.74
N TYR A 67 -8.73 -24.13 -2.43
CA TYR A 67 -9.90 -24.34 -1.58
C TYR A 67 -11.10 -23.52 -2.06
N VAL A 68 -12.27 -24.17 -2.07
CA VAL A 68 -13.59 -23.58 -2.31
C VAL A 68 -14.51 -23.94 -1.13
N GLY A 69 -15.34 -23.02 -0.67
CA GLY A 69 -16.32 -23.24 0.42
C GLY A 69 -16.34 -22.07 1.40
N ASP A 70 -17.30 -22.12 2.32
CA ASP A 70 -17.60 -21.01 3.24
C ASP A 70 -17.13 -21.24 4.68
N SER A 71 -16.50 -22.41 4.97
CA SER A 71 -16.01 -22.73 6.32
C SER A 71 -14.74 -21.97 6.72
N ARG A 72 -14.13 -21.22 5.81
CA ARG A 72 -12.92 -20.43 6.06
C ARG A 72 -13.16 -18.96 5.77
N LYS A 73 -12.53 -18.08 6.56
CA LYS A 73 -12.50 -16.66 6.27
C LYS A 73 -11.68 -16.38 5.00
N TRP A 74 -12.11 -15.36 4.27
CA TRP A 74 -11.50 -14.95 3.01
C TRP A 74 -10.77 -13.61 3.16
N ASN A 75 -9.52 -13.62 2.76
CA ASN A 75 -8.64 -12.44 2.76
C ASN A 75 -8.31 -12.02 1.32
N ALA A 76 -7.88 -10.78 1.16
CA ALA A 76 -7.14 -10.33 -0.02
C ALA A 76 -5.66 -10.53 0.28
N GLY A 77 -5.08 -11.61 -0.24
CA GLY A 77 -3.67 -11.93 -0.05
C GLY A 77 -2.79 -11.24 -1.08
N HIS A 78 -1.63 -10.73 -0.65
CA HIS A 78 -0.61 -10.18 -1.53
C HIS A 78 0.37 -11.27 -1.94
N PHE A 79 0.69 -11.35 -3.23
CA PHE A 79 1.77 -12.21 -3.71
C PHE A 79 3.14 -11.70 -3.23
N ARG A 80 3.42 -10.40 -3.45
CA ARG A 80 4.58 -9.73 -2.85
C ARG A 80 4.11 -8.97 -1.60
N PRO A 81 4.66 -9.30 -0.41
CA PRO A 81 4.23 -8.69 0.86
C PRO A 81 4.42 -7.18 0.89
N GLN A 82 3.49 -6.46 1.53
CA GLN A 82 3.52 -4.99 1.63
C GLN A 82 4.78 -4.44 2.30
N GLY A 83 5.34 -5.13 3.30
CA GLY A 83 6.45 -4.63 4.10
C GLY A 83 7.70 -4.30 3.30
N GLY A 84 7.95 -5.05 2.22
CA GLY A 84 9.10 -4.81 1.32
C GLY A 84 8.71 -4.23 -0.04
N ASN A 85 7.41 -4.09 -0.33
CA ASN A 85 6.92 -3.75 -1.68
C ASN A 85 5.72 -2.81 -1.58
N GLN A 86 5.91 -1.63 -0.97
CA GLN A 86 4.81 -0.68 -0.76
C GLN A 86 4.17 -0.22 -2.07
N GLN A 87 4.93 -0.07 -3.14
CA GLN A 87 4.47 0.25 -4.49
C GLN A 87 3.48 -0.78 -5.06
N LEU A 88 3.52 -2.02 -4.58
CA LEU A 88 2.60 -3.09 -4.97
C LEU A 88 1.39 -3.23 -4.04
N ARG A 89 1.27 -2.36 -3.03
CA ARG A 89 0.24 -2.43 -1.99
C ARG A 89 -1.18 -2.47 -2.55
N PHE A 90 -1.45 -1.65 -3.56
CA PHE A 90 -2.76 -1.54 -4.20
C PHE A 90 -2.78 -2.12 -5.62
N ASN A 91 -1.71 -2.77 -6.05
CA ASN A 91 -1.66 -3.38 -7.36
C ASN A 91 -2.59 -4.59 -7.43
N LEU A 92 -3.61 -4.51 -8.26
CA LEU A 92 -4.64 -5.55 -8.39
C LEU A 92 -4.13 -6.87 -9.00
N LEU A 93 -2.99 -6.85 -9.69
CA LEU A 93 -2.31 -8.06 -10.17
C LEU A 93 -1.51 -8.74 -9.05
N ASN A 94 -1.19 -8.01 -7.97
CA ASN A 94 -0.51 -8.52 -6.78
C ASN A 94 -1.49 -9.05 -5.72
N LEU A 95 -2.80 -8.81 -5.87
CA LEU A 95 -3.84 -9.04 -4.86
C LEU A 95 -4.88 -10.04 -5.35
N HIS A 96 -5.05 -11.16 -4.64
CA HIS A 96 -6.04 -12.18 -4.98
C HIS A 96 -6.75 -12.76 -3.74
N LYS A 97 -7.95 -13.30 -3.95
CA LYS A 97 -8.68 -14.00 -2.88
C LYS A 97 -7.88 -15.18 -2.36
N GLN A 98 -7.65 -15.22 -1.07
CA GLN A 98 -6.89 -16.25 -0.39
C GLN A 98 -7.59 -16.64 0.92
N CYS A 99 -7.63 -17.92 1.26
CA CYS A 99 -8.19 -18.33 2.54
C CYS A 99 -7.25 -17.93 3.69
N GLU A 100 -7.84 -17.71 4.88
CA GLU A 100 -7.10 -17.30 6.07
C GLU A 100 -5.94 -18.23 6.41
N GLN A 101 -6.12 -19.54 6.22
CA GLN A 101 -5.05 -20.51 6.46
C GLN A 101 -3.82 -20.27 5.59
N CYS A 102 -4.00 -19.99 4.29
CA CYS A 102 -2.88 -19.70 3.42
C CYS A 102 -2.31 -18.32 3.69
N ASN A 103 -3.17 -17.31 3.85
CA ASN A 103 -2.73 -15.92 4.01
C ASN A 103 -2.03 -15.68 5.35
N SER A 104 -2.60 -16.15 6.46
CA SER A 104 -2.13 -15.83 7.81
C SER A 104 -1.26 -16.93 8.41
N TYR A 105 -1.73 -18.18 8.41
CA TYR A 105 -1.02 -19.27 9.10
C TYR A 105 0.13 -19.87 8.27
N LYS A 106 0.11 -19.74 6.95
CA LYS A 106 1.17 -20.23 6.05
C LYS A 106 1.94 -19.10 5.38
N SER A 107 1.98 -17.91 6.02
CA SER A 107 2.75 -16.73 5.54
C SER A 107 2.55 -16.43 4.05
N GLY A 108 1.29 -16.51 3.58
CA GLY A 108 0.94 -16.30 2.18
C GLY A 108 0.98 -17.56 1.32
N ASN A 109 1.58 -18.66 1.77
CA ASN A 109 1.72 -19.92 1.01
C ASN A 109 2.18 -19.66 -0.43
N LEU A 110 3.35 -19.02 -0.57
CA LEU A 110 3.79 -18.31 -1.79
C LEU A 110 4.12 -19.22 -2.97
N VAL A 111 4.64 -20.44 -2.73
CA VAL A 111 5.02 -21.34 -3.84
C VAL A 111 3.79 -21.70 -4.68
N PRO A 112 2.72 -22.32 -4.14
CA PRO A 112 1.54 -22.59 -4.94
C PRO A 112 0.78 -21.32 -5.34
N TYR A 113 0.94 -20.20 -4.60
CA TYR A 113 0.41 -18.91 -5.05
C TYR A 113 1.03 -18.50 -6.38
N ARG A 114 2.37 -18.52 -6.49
CA ARG A 114 3.12 -18.19 -7.71
C ARG A 114 2.68 -19.05 -8.90
N GLU A 115 2.63 -20.37 -8.71
CA GLU A 115 2.23 -21.30 -9.77
C GLU A 115 0.82 -21.01 -10.31
N ASN A 116 -0.14 -20.77 -9.42
CA ASN A 116 -1.51 -20.46 -9.81
C ASN A 116 -1.65 -19.02 -10.34
N LEU A 117 -0.80 -18.11 -9.88
CA LEU A 117 -0.75 -16.75 -10.41
C LEU A 117 -0.24 -16.74 -11.87
N ILE A 118 0.79 -17.53 -12.18
CA ILE A 118 1.27 -17.70 -13.57
C ILE A 118 0.16 -18.23 -14.47
N LYS A 119 -0.61 -19.21 -14.02
CA LYS A 119 -1.77 -19.73 -14.78
C LYS A 119 -2.86 -18.68 -14.99
N LYS A 120 -2.99 -17.71 -14.06
CA LYS A 120 -4.05 -16.70 -14.08
C LYS A 120 -3.71 -15.47 -14.90
N ILE A 121 -2.47 -14.98 -14.83
CA ILE A 121 -2.07 -13.70 -15.44
C ILE A 121 -0.89 -13.81 -16.43
N GLY A 122 -0.27 -14.98 -16.55
CA GLY A 122 0.90 -15.22 -17.38
C GLY A 122 2.24 -15.01 -16.67
N LEU A 123 3.28 -15.67 -17.14
CA LEU A 123 4.63 -15.62 -16.55
C LEU A 123 5.22 -14.20 -16.59
N ASP A 124 5.15 -13.53 -17.73
CA ASP A 124 5.73 -12.19 -17.92
C ASP A 124 5.24 -11.17 -16.89
N ARG A 125 3.93 -11.21 -16.59
CA ARG A 125 3.35 -10.31 -15.57
C ARG A 125 3.79 -10.67 -14.15
N VAL A 126 3.96 -11.94 -13.87
CA VAL A 126 4.48 -12.39 -12.56
C VAL A 126 5.92 -11.94 -12.39
N GLU A 127 6.75 -12.10 -13.40
CA GLU A 127 8.15 -11.64 -13.40
C GLU A 127 8.25 -10.12 -13.26
N GLN A 128 7.38 -9.35 -13.92
CA GLN A 128 7.28 -7.90 -13.73
C GLN A 128 6.96 -7.51 -12.29
N ILE A 129 6.03 -8.23 -11.63
CA ILE A 129 5.71 -8.02 -10.21
C ILE A 129 6.91 -8.38 -9.32
N GLU A 130 7.62 -9.46 -9.65
CA GLU A 130 8.80 -9.92 -8.90
C GLU A 130 10.00 -8.97 -9.08
N ALA A 131 10.20 -8.44 -10.27
CA ALA A 131 11.28 -7.51 -10.59
C ALA A 131 11.03 -6.08 -10.11
N ASN A 132 9.79 -5.75 -9.69
CA ASN A 132 9.45 -4.42 -9.25
C ASN A 132 10.01 -4.14 -7.85
N HIS A 133 11.23 -3.58 -7.81
CA HIS A 133 11.94 -3.16 -6.61
C HIS A 133 11.84 -1.65 -6.35
N GLU A 134 11.06 -0.91 -7.13
CA GLU A 134 10.89 0.52 -6.93
C GLU A 134 10.27 0.79 -5.56
N ARG A 135 10.93 1.62 -4.76
CA ARG A 135 10.37 2.10 -3.49
C ARG A 135 9.28 3.12 -3.79
N GLY A 136 8.03 2.70 -3.72
CA GLY A 136 6.90 3.61 -3.84
C GLY A 136 6.93 4.65 -2.71
N ASN A 137 7.12 5.91 -3.07
CA ASN A 137 6.90 7.04 -2.18
C ASN A 137 5.42 7.40 -2.21
N TYR A 138 4.63 6.79 -1.32
CA TYR A 138 3.26 7.21 -1.06
C TYR A 138 3.22 8.32 -0.01
#